data_c1fe6342171c249b9d77684b0cec359f
#
_entry.id   c1fe6342171c249b9d77684b0cec359f
#
_cell.length_a   1.000
_cell.length_b   1.000
_cell.length_c   1.000
_cell.angle_alpha   90.00
_cell.angle_beta   90.00
_cell.angle_gamma   90.00
#
_symmetry.space_group_name_H-M   'P 1'
#
loop_
_entity.id
_entity.type
_entity.pdbx_description
1 polymer ?
#
loop_
_entity_poly.entity_id
_entity_poly.type
_entity_poly.pdbx_seq_one_letter_code
_entity_poly.pdbx_strand_id
1 'polypeptide(L)'
;MKLIIDGDFDKDLVKIIGKQNLPVSHIIAHVPQNPIGNGSIFLPKNAPTLKEFEEFTKVILDNNIIPIAGIDSTCQGNLEAHMEQYKASCSLFETLEELQYQNLLVSSPNNIGFVKEHFSFAKVFLSYSQYVTSTNRGKILFEIGADNIILHPDIVRYFNILKNFIKLKQNFKQTREIESILPLNIGCNWGCIHWYQHHNLQSHRTMNSPVFSNQEDISEVEDEFDYPLLYCWKERLEKPENLLKSGWISPSNIKMYENLGFETFILFTSGFSTDKILEIITNYEEKKLTMDLNELLNIPEPYGNYWSSSEVKNSMLILKPEIVTDFCKDFPYQEHYPLENEMNSYCLDYVRKLQNGNIQENTKILNLIDDKMKFMEKGAVER
;
A
#
# COMPACT_ATOMS: atom_id res chain seq x y z
N MET A 1 -14.67 -1.18 -13.77
CA MET A 1 -13.53 -0.92 -12.86
C MET A 1 -13.81 0.31 -12.03
N LYS A 2 -13.55 0.23 -10.71
CA LYS A 2 -13.56 1.37 -9.78
C LYS A 2 -12.18 1.46 -9.14
N LEU A 3 -11.65 2.67 -9.01
CA LEU A 3 -10.36 2.90 -8.36
C LEU A 3 -10.56 3.53 -6.98
N ILE A 4 -9.77 3.08 -6.04
CA ILE A 4 -9.46 3.76 -4.78
C ILE A 4 -8.05 4.31 -4.96
N ILE A 5 -7.80 5.54 -4.56
CA ILE A 5 -6.45 6.11 -4.52
C ILE A 5 -6.14 6.59 -3.12
N ASP A 6 -4.87 6.56 -2.71
CA ASP A 6 -4.42 7.31 -1.54
C ASP A 6 -4.17 8.77 -1.95
N GLY A 7 -4.74 9.70 -1.18
CA GLY A 7 -4.62 11.13 -1.46
C GLY A 7 -3.46 11.75 -0.68
N ASP A 8 -2.59 12.48 -1.38
CA ASP A 8 -1.52 13.30 -0.78
C ASP A 8 -1.99 14.73 -0.45
N PHE A 9 -3.27 14.89 -0.11
CA PHE A 9 -3.90 16.18 0.15
C PHE A 9 -3.88 17.15 -1.06
N ASP A 10 -3.72 16.60 -2.26
CA ASP A 10 -3.76 17.35 -3.53
C ASP A 10 -5.22 17.66 -3.92
N LYS A 11 -5.68 18.86 -3.54
CA LYS A 11 -7.02 19.35 -3.84
C LYS A 11 -7.26 19.54 -5.34
N ASP A 12 -6.23 19.83 -6.11
CA ASP A 12 -6.38 20.06 -7.56
C ASP A 12 -6.52 18.74 -8.31
N LEU A 13 -5.81 17.69 -7.89
CA LEU A 13 -6.03 16.34 -8.38
C LEU A 13 -7.50 15.92 -8.19
N VAL A 14 -8.06 16.11 -6.99
CA VAL A 14 -9.46 15.74 -6.69
C VAL A 14 -10.44 16.48 -7.60
N LYS A 15 -10.26 17.79 -7.83
CA LYS A 15 -11.09 18.58 -8.74
C LYS A 15 -10.99 18.09 -10.19
N ILE A 16 -9.79 17.73 -10.65
CA ILE A 16 -9.57 17.20 -11.99
C ILE A 16 -10.30 15.85 -12.15
N ILE A 17 -10.15 14.94 -11.18
CA ILE A 17 -10.83 13.65 -11.15
C ILE A 17 -12.35 13.83 -11.26
N GLY A 18 -12.94 14.69 -10.43
CA GLY A 18 -14.37 14.96 -10.44
C GLY A 18 -14.84 15.60 -11.75
N LYS A 19 -14.11 16.60 -12.27
CA LYS A 19 -14.44 17.29 -13.51
C LYS A 19 -14.38 16.40 -14.75
N GLN A 20 -13.39 15.50 -14.79
CA GLN A 20 -13.20 14.57 -15.92
C GLN A 20 -13.99 13.27 -15.75
N ASN A 21 -14.65 13.09 -14.61
CA ASN A 21 -15.39 11.86 -14.27
C ASN A 21 -14.52 10.59 -14.41
N LEU A 22 -13.26 10.67 -13.93
CA LEU A 22 -12.37 9.52 -13.95
C LEU A 22 -12.89 8.40 -13.05
N PRO A 23 -12.50 7.14 -13.26
CA PRO A 23 -13.07 5.97 -12.56
C PRO A 23 -12.63 5.85 -11.07
N VAL A 24 -12.35 6.97 -10.41
CA VAL A 24 -11.97 7.02 -8.98
C VAL A 24 -13.24 7.16 -8.14
N SER A 25 -13.55 6.13 -7.39
CA SER A 25 -14.73 6.07 -6.52
C SER A 25 -14.47 6.52 -5.09
N HIS A 26 -13.24 6.30 -4.59
CA HIS A 26 -12.87 6.63 -3.22
C HIS A 26 -11.46 7.23 -3.17
N ILE A 27 -11.25 8.09 -2.17
CA ILE A 27 -9.93 8.63 -1.84
C ILE A 27 -9.65 8.36 -0.36
N ILE A 28 -8.50 7.75 -0.06
CA ILE A 28 -8.01 7.58 1.30
C ILE A 28 -7.34 8.89 1.72
N ALA A 29 -7.81 9.45 2.84
CA ALA A 29 -7.16 10.56 3.52
C ALA A 29 -6.62 10.04 4.86
N HIS A 30 -5.32 9.95 5.00
CA HIS A 30 -4.69 9.53 6.25
C HIS A 30 -4.88 10.63 7.31
N VAL A 31 -5.49 10.26 8.44
CA VAL A 31 -5.79 11.20 9.51
C VAL A 31 -4.49 11.64 10.19
N PRO A 32 -4.16 12.94 10.19
CA PRO A 32 -2.95 13.43 10.81
C PRO A 32 -3.06 13.40 12.34
N GLN A 33 -1.92 13.28 13.02
CA GLN A 33 -1.82 13.42 14.47
C GLN A 33 -2.89 12.67 15.26
N ASN A 34 -3.23 11.46 14.82
CA ASN A 34 -4.27 10.65 15.44
C ASN A 34 -3.72 9.68 16.49
N PRO A 35 -4.49 9.32 17.53
CA PRO A 35 -4.01 8.45 18.61
C PRO A 35 -3.74 7.01 18.17
N ILE A 36 -4.29 6.57 17.05
CA ILE A 36 -4.16 5.20 16.55
C ILE A 36 -2.91 5.03 15.69
N GLY A 37 -2.60 6.05 14.86
CA GLY A 37 -1.51 6.04 13.90
C GLY A 37 -1.89 5.44 12.54
N ASN A 38 -0.93 5.49 11.60
CA ASN A 38 -1.06 5.00 10.23
C ASN A 38 0.08 4.03 9.93
N GLY A 39 -0.27 2.84 9.46
CA GLY A 39 0.71 1.79 9.11
C GLY A 39 1.10 1.77 7.63
N SER A 40 0.54 2.65 6.81
CA SER A 40 0.89 2.71 5.39
C SER A 40 2.35 3.11 5.20
N ILE A 41 3.05 2.39 4.32
CA ILE A 41 4.41 2.74 3.88
C ILE A 41 4.41 3.79 2.77
N PHE A 42 3.24 4.21 2.32
CA PHE A 42 3.00 5.21 1.29
C PHE A 42 2.33 6.45 1.90
N LEU A 43 2.92 7.00 2.96
CA LEU A 43 2.41 8.21 3.59
C LEU A 43 2.94 9.47 2.90
N PRO A 44 2.18 10.58 2.93
CA PRO A 44 2.66 11.87 2.44
C PRO A 44 3.94 12.29 3.17
N LYS A 45 4.88 12.88 2.43
CA LYS A 45 6.18 13.35 2.99
C LYS A 45 5.98 14.42 4.06
N ASN A 46 4.97 15.27 3.92
CA ASN A 46 4.63 16.30 4.89
C ASN A 46 3.31 15.91 5.56
N ALA A 47 3.34 15.74 6.87
CA ALA A 47 2.12 15.50 7.63
C ALA A 47 1.21 16.75 7.54
N PRO A 48 -0.03 16.61 7.06
CA PRO A 48 -0.96 17.72 7.00
C PRO A 48 -1.42 18.12 8.40
N THR A 49 -1.90 19.34 8.53
CA THR A 49 -2.63 19.79 9.72
C THR A 49 -4.06 19.24 9.72
N LEU A 50 -4.71 19.20 10.87
CA LEU A 50 -6.14 18.83 10.95
C LEU A 50 -7.00 19.73 10.06
N LYS A 51 -6.71 21.01 9.99
CA LYS A 51 -7.43 21.95 9.12
C LYS A 51 -7.29 21.61 7.64
N GLU A 52 -6.09 21.24 7.19
CA GLU A 52 -5.87 20.80 5.81
C GLU A 52 -6.59 19.50 5.52
N PHE A 53 -6.65 18.59 6.48
CA PHE A 53 -7.42 17.35 6.40
C PHE A 53 -8.93 17.64 6.24
N GLU A 54 -9.51 18.53 7.07
CA GLU A 54 -10.91 18.94 6.97
C GLU A 54 -11.22 19.58 5.61
N GLU A 55 -10.37 20.51 5.18
CA GLU A 55 -10.52 21.19 3.88
C GLU A 55 -10.40 20.18 2.70
N PHE A 56 -9.51 19.22 2.80
CA PHE A 56 -9.35 18.16 1.78
C PHE A 56 -10.59 17.26 1.73
N THR A 57 -11.09 16.84 2.89
CA THR A 57 -12.33 16.06 3.00
C THR A 57 -13.49 16.75 2.29
N LYS A 58 -13.66 18.05 2.52
CA LYS A 58 -14.69 18.84 1.86
C LYS A 58 -14.54 18.84 0.35
N VAL A 59 -13.31 19.00 -0.15
CA VAL A 59 -13.06 18.97 -1.60
C VAL A 59 -13.40 17.60 -2.20
N ILE A 60 -13.11 16.49 -1.50
CA ILE A 60 -13.49 15.13 -1.94
C ILE A 60 -15.02 15.04 -2.08
N LEU A 61 -15.75 15.43 -1.03
CA LEU A 61 -17.23 15.38 -1.00
C LEU A 61 -17.86 16.29 -2.08
N ASP A 62 -17.36 17.51 -2.25
CA ASP A 62 -17.83 18.47 -3.25
C ASP A 62 -17.67 17.96 -4.69
N ASN A 63 -16.77 16.99 -4.92
CA ASN A 63 -16.54 16.35 -6.22
C ASN A 63 -17.24 14.98 -6.38
N ASN A 64 -18.18 14.64 -5.48
CA ASN A 64 -18.93 13.38 -5.48
C ASN A 64 -18.04 12.13 -5.38
N ILE A 65 -16.90 12.23 -4.73
CA ILE A 65 -15.99 11.12 -4.42
C ILE A 65 -16.18 10.76 -2.95
N ILE A 66 -16.02 9.48 -2.62
CA ILE A 66 -16.25 8.99 -1.25
C ILE A 66 -14.93 9.03 -0.48
N PRO A 67 -14.84 9.74 0.66
CA PRO A 67 -13.64 9.72 1.48
C PRO A 67 -13.55 8.44 2.34
N ILE A 68 -12.33 7.95 2.52
CA ILE A 68 -11.97 6.89 3.47
C ILE A 68 -10.96 7.50 4.46
N ALA A 69 -11.27 7.51 5.77
CA ALA A 69 -10.31 7.95 6.77
C ALA A 69 -9.26 6.85 7.05
N GLY A 70 -8.00 7.14 6.78
CA GLY A 70 -6.88 6.22 7.05
C GLY A 70 -6.43 6.33 8.50
N ILE A 71 -6.59 5.24 9.26
CA ILE A 71 -6.13 5.04 10.64
C ILE A 71 -5.62 3.59 10.78
N ASP A 72 -4.83 3.17 9.83
CA ASP A 72 -4.48 1.78 9.57
C ASP A 72 -3.19 1.32 10.27
N SER A 73 -2.96 1.79 11.49
CA SER A 73 -1.87 1.32 12.33
C SER A 73 -1.92 -0.20 12.49
N THR A 74 -0.78 -0.85 12.29
CA THR A 74 -0.62 -2.29 12.49
C THR A 74 -0.23 -2.65 13.92
N CYS A 75 0.29 -1.68 14.68
CA CYS A 75 0.71 -1.85 16.06
C CYS A 75 0.51 -0.56 16.85
N GLN A 76 -0.22 -0.65 17.95
CA GLN A 76 -0.39 0.44 18.91
C GLN A 76 0.39 0.20 20.23
N GLY A 77 1.31 -0.78 20.26
CA GLY A 77 2.10 -1.09 21.45
C GLY A 77 1.27 -1.58 22.64
N ASN A 78 0.12 -2.23 22.41
CA ASN A 78 -0.90 -2.62 23.40
C ASN A 78 -1.57 -1.43 24.13
N LEU A 79 -1.46 -0.20 23.61
CA LEU A 79 -2.09 0.97 24.21
C LEU A 79 -3.60 0.96 24.07
N GLU A 80 -4.15 0.22 23.12
CA GLU A 80 -5.59 0.03 22.92
C GLU A 80 -6.30 -0.47 24.18
N ALA A 81 -5.59 -1.13 25.10
CA ALA A 81 -6.10 -1.54 26.40
C ALA A 81 -6.04 -0.42 27.47
N HIS A 82 -5.43 0.72 27.17
CA HIS A 82 -5.29 1.83 28.12
C HIS A 82 -6.47 2.78 28.05
N MET A 83 -7.03 3.16 29.21
CA MET A 83 -8.26 3.98 29.27
C MET A 83 -8.13 5.35 28.59
N GLU A 84 -6.97 6.00 28.67
CA GLU A 84 -6.76 7.31 28.02
C GLU A 84 -6.67 7.16 26.50
N GLN A 85 -6.01 6.12 26.02
CA GLN A 85 -5.95 5.78 24.60
C GLN A 85 -7.35 5.46 24.05
N TYR A 86 -8.12 4.68 24.80
CA TYR A 86 -9.51 4.35 24.45
C TYR A 86 -10.36 5.63 24.29
N LYS A 87 -10.30 6.55 25.27
CA LYS A 87 -11.03 7.83 25.22
C LYS A 87 -10.60 8.68 24.02
N ALA A 88 -9.29 8.78 23.77
CA ALA A 88 -8.78 9.53 22.62
C ALA A 88 -9.23 8.92 21.30
N SER A 89 -9.29 7.58 21.19
CA SER A 89 -9.82 6.90 20.03
C SER A 89 -11.32 7.18 19.84
N CYS A 90 -12.12 7.17 20.91
CA CYS A 90 -13.54 7.56 20.84
C CYS A 90 -13.71 8.99 20.30
N SER A 91 -12.97 9.96 20.85
CA SER A 91 -13.02 11.35 20.38
C SER A 91 -12.60 11.50 18.92
N LEU A 92 -11.62 10.71 18.45
CA LEU A 92 -11.26 10.67 17.04
C LEU A 92 -12.43 10.23 16.18
N PHE A 93 -13.10 9.13 16.53
CA PHE A 93 -14.22 8.62 15.74
C PHE A 93 -15.43 9.58 15.75
N GLU A 94 -15.72 10.25 16.88
CA GLU A 94 -16.73 11.31 16.95
C GLU A 94 -16.40 12.44 15.96
N THR A 95 -15.14 12.89 15.92
CA THR A 95 -14.69 13.89 14.95
C THR A 95 -14.85 13.41 13.51
N LEU A 96 -14.52 12.15 13.21
CA LEU A 96 -14.68 11.59 11.85
C LEU A 96 -16.15 11.49 11.44
N GLU A 97 -17.05 11.21 12.39
CA GLU A 97 -18.50 11.23 12.14
C GLU A 97 -18.99 12.66 11.83
N GLU A 98 -18.56 13.67 12.59
CA GLU A 98 -18.88 15.08 12.34
C GLU A 98 -18.39 15.53 10.96
N LEU A 99 -17.23 15.03 10.50
CA LEU A 99 -16.69 15.25 9.17
C LEU A 99 -17.33 14.37 8.08
N GLN A 100 -18.40 13.62 8.42
CA GLN A 100 -19.19 12.79 7.50
C GLN A 100 -18.46 11.58 6.92
N TYR A 101 -17.39 11.10 7.57
CA TYR A 101 -16.75 9.85 7.19
C TYR A 101 -17.66 8.65 7.51
N GLN A 102 -17.95 7.87 6.47
CA GLN A 102 -18.67 6.60 6.60
C GLN A 102 -17.77 5.39 6.29
N ASN A 103 -16.52 5.63 5.91
CA ASN A 103 -15.57 4.59 5.55
C ASN A 103 -14.26 4.81 6.30
N LEU A 104 -13.78 3.75 6.95
CA LEU A 104 -12.57 3.78 7.76
C LEU A 104 -11.61 2.70 7.27
N LEU A 105 -10.36 3.06 6.96
CA LEU A 105 -9.28 2.12 6.69
C LEU A 105 -8.58 1.80 8.00
N VAL A 106 -8.61 0.54 8.41
CA VAL A 106 -7.98 0.03 9.63
C VAL A 106 -7.08 -1.17 9.32
N SER A 107 -6.16 -1.50 10.22
CA SER A 107 -5.34 -2.73 10.11
C SER A 107 -5.61 -3.70 11.25
N SER A 108 -5.65 -3.23 12.48
CA SER A 108 -5.79 -4.11 13.64
C SER A 108 -7.17 -4.79 13.68
N PRO A 109 -7.25 -6.10 13.91
CA PRO A 109 -8.51 -6.78 14.23
C PRO A 109 -9.26 -6.19 15.42
N ASN A 110 -8.53 -5.67 16.42
CA ASN A 110 -9.12 -4.97 17.57
C ASN A 110 -9.87 -3.71 17.11
N ASN A 111 -9.30 -2.96 16.17
CA ASN A 111 -9.95 -1.76 15.63
C ASN A 111 -11.20 -2.10 14.81
N ILE A 112 -11.26 -3.26 14.14
CA ILE A 112 -12.49 -3.72 13.46
C ILE A 112 -13.60 -3.90 14.50
N GLY A 113 -13.33 -4.66 15.57
CA GLY A 113 -14.29 -4.89 16.65
C GLY A 113 -14.74 -3.59 17.31
N PHE A 114 -13.78 -2.73 17.65
CA PHE A 114 -14.04 -1.44 18.26
C PHE A 114 -14.96 -0.55 17.39
N VAL A 115 -14.66 -0.42 16.09
CA VAL A 115 -15.49 0.36 15.16
C VAL A 115 -16.90 -0.23 15.06
N LYS A 116 -17.04 -1.55 14.95
CA LYS A 116 -18.36 -2.18 14.84
C LYS A 116 -19.20 -2.10 16.10
N GLU A 117 -18.58 -2.04 17.26
CA GLU A 117 -19.27 -1.88 18.55
C GLU A 117 -19.72 -0.42 18.78
N HIS A 118 -18.88 0.57 18.49
CA HIS A 118 -19.12 1.95 18.84
C HIS A 118 -19.60 2.83 17.68
N PHE A 119 -19.26 2.45 16.42
CA PHE A 119 -19.54 3.20 15.20
C PHE A 119 -20.10 2.27 14.13
N SER A 120 -21.17 1.57 14.46
CA SER A 120 -21.79 0.50 13.64
C SER A 120 -22.22 0.96 12.24
N PHE A 121 -22.41 2.26 12.02
CA PHE A 121 -22.73 2.85 10.72
C PHE A 121 -21.53 2.83 9.76
N ALA A 122 -20.29 2.82 10.26
CA ALA A 122 -19.11 2.90 9.44
C ALA A 122 -18.81 1.58 8.72
N LYS A 123 -18.45 1.68 7.43
CA LYS A 123 -17.87 0.58 6.65
C LYS A 123 -16.37 0.49 6.95
N VAL A 124 -15.93 -0.72 7.24
CA VAL A 124 -14.53 -1.03 7.57
C VAL A 124 -13.82 -1.56 6.35
N PHE A 125 -12.81 -0.83 5.91
CA PHE A 125 -11.80 -1.26 4.94
C PHE A 125 -10.59 -1.80 5.71
N LEU A 126 -10.21 -3.03 5.45
CA LEU A 126 -9.01 -3.61 6.04
C LEU A 126 -7.82 -3.38 5.13
N SER A 127 -6.76 -2.81 5.69
CA SER A 127 -5.53 -2.48 4.97
C SER A 127 -4.77 -3.73 4.50
N TYR A 128 -4.09 -3.62 3.36
CA TYR A 128 -3.19 -4.63 2.81
C TYR A 128 -2.07 -5.03 3.78
N SER A 129 -1.72 -4.15 4.72
CA SER A 129 -0.71 -4.39 5.76
C SER A 129 -1.03 -5.60 6.65
N GLN A 130 -2.31 -6.03 6.71
CA GLN A 130 -2.75 -7.22 7.45
C GLN A 130 -2.35 -8.56 6.83
N TYR A 131 -1.63 -8.56 5.72
CA TYR A 131 -1.09 -9.77 5.10
C TYR A 131 -2.16 -10.83 4.81
N VAL A 132 -3.28 -10.43 4.20
CA VAL A 132 -4.36 -11.36 3.86
C VAL A 132 -4.02 -12.09 2.57
N THR A 133 -3.44 -13.27 2.72
CA THR A 133 -2.98 -14.13 1.62
C THR A 133 -3.80 -15.41 1.46
N SER A 134 -4.75 -15.67 2.37
CA SER A 134 -5.60 -16.87 2.29
C SER A 134 -7.07 -16.55 2.50
N THR A 135 -7.91 -17.32 1.84
CA THR A 135 -9.38 -17.18 1.93
C THR A 135 -9.89 -17.44 3.35
N ASN A 136 -9.28 -18.37 4.09
CA ASN A 136 -9.67 -18.64 5.48
C ASN A 136 -9.42 -17.43 6.39
N ARG A 137 -8.26 -16.77 6.26
CA ARG A 137 -7.98 -15.54 7.01
C ARG A 137 -8.97 -14.44 6.61
N GLY A 138 -9.21 -14.26 5.31
CA GLY A 138 -10.19 -13.29 4.81
C GLY A 138 -11.60 -13.56 5.35
N LYS A 139 -12.04 -14.83 5.38
CA LYS A 139 -13.34 -15.22 5.94
C LYS A 139 -13.49 -14.79 7.40
N ILE A 140 -12.51 -15.10 8.25
CA ILE A 140 -12.53 -14.72 9.68
C ILE A 140 -12.60 -13.20 9.82
N LEU A 141 -11.82 -12.44 9.04
CA LEU A 141 -11.80 -10.98 9.08
C LEU A 141 -13.12 -10.36 8.64
N PHE A 142 -13.79 -10.95 7.64
CA PHE A 142 -15.14 -10.57 7.28
C PHE A 142 -16.14 -10.91 8.40
N GLU A 143 -16.05 -12.08 9.03
CA GLU A 143 -16.94 -12.49 10.12
C GLU A 143 -16.86 -11.57 11.33
N ILE A 144 -15.67 -11.05 11.69
CA ILE A 144 -15.51 -10.10 12.80
C ILE A 144 -15.89 -8.66 12.44
N GLY A 145 -16.19 -8.35 11.18
CA GLY A 145 -16.77 -7.05 10.82
C GLY A 145 -16.12 -6.28 9.67
N ALA A 146 -15.00 -6.72 9.08
CA ALA A 146 -14.48 -6.04 7.89
C ALA A 146 -15.52 -6.11 6.75
N ASP A 147 -15.81 -5.00 6.08
CA ASP A 147 -16.72 -4.95 4.92
C ASP A 147 -15.93 -5.09 3.62
N ASN A 148 -14.73 -4.51 3.59
CA ASN A 148 -13.82 -4.53 2.45
C ASN A 148 -12.45 -4.97 2.91
N ILE A 149 -11.77 -5.81 2.13
CA ILE A 149 -10.39 -6.24 2.43
C ILE A 149 -9.51 -5.91 1.23
N ILE A 150 -8.49 -5.10 1.44
CA ILE A 150 -7.41 -4.93 0.46
C ILE A 150 -6.47 -6.13 0.61
N LEU A 151 -6.43 -6.97 -0.41
CA LEU A 151 -5.65 -8.20 -0.40
C LEU A 151 -4.15 -7.90 -0.45
N HIS A 152 -3.36 -8.84 0.09
CA HIS A 152 -1.92 -8.71 0.05
C HIS A 152 -1.38 -8.77 -1.39
N PRO A 153 -0.40 -7.94 -1.77
CA PRO A 153 0.13 -7.92 -3.13
C PRO A 153 0.73 -9.25 -3.59
N ASP A 154 1.28 -10.05 -2.68
CA ASP A 154 1.89 -11.34 -3.04
C ASP A 154 0.94 -12.31 -3.73
N ILE A 155 -0.38 -12.18 -3.54
CA ILE A 155 -1.35 -13.12 -4.12
C ILE A 155 -2.04 -12.62 -5.38
N VAL A 156 -1.72 -11.42 -5.87
CA VAL A 156 -2.43 -10.84 -7.02
C VAL A 156 -2.33 -11.68 -8.29
N ARG A 157 -1.35 -12.55 -8.40
CA ARG A 157 -1.15 -13.45 -9.55
C ARG A 157 -1.56 -14.90 -9.29
N TYR A 158 -2.12 -15.21 -8.10
CA TYR A 158 -2.58 -16.56 -7.73
C TYR A 158 -4.09 -16.70 -7.99
N PHE A 159 -4.45 -16.96 -9.24
CA PHE A 159 -5.84 -16.93 -9.69
C PHE A 159 -6.76 -17.90 -8.96
N ASN A 160 -6.24 -19.02 -8.46
CA ASN A 160 -7.06 -19.94 -7.63
C ASN A 160 -7.44 -19.32 -6.29
N ILE A 161 -6.49 -18.64 -5.63
CA ILE A 161 -6.79 -17.92 -4.38
C ILE A 161 -7.78 -16.81 -4.68
N LEU A 162 -7.57 -16.03 -5.74
CA LEU A 162 -8.47 -14.96 -6.15
C LEU A 162 -9.87 -15.45 -6.47
N LYS A 163 -10.02 -16.55 -7.21
CA LYS A 163 -11.33 -17.21 -7.46
C LYS A 163 -12.05 -17.62 -6.17
N ASN A 164 -11.29 -18.07 -5.16
CA ASN A 164 -11.88 -18.41 -3.86
C ASN A 164 -12.36 -17.18 -3.09
N PHE A 165 -11.71 -16.02 -3.20
CA PHE A 165 -12.23 -14.77 -2.66
C PHE A 165 -13.53 -14.33 -3.34
N ILE A 166 -13.65 -14.51 -4.67
CA ILE A 166 -14.91 -14.24 -5.38
C ILE A 166 -16.04 -15.19 -4.91
N LYS A 167 -15.74 -16.48 -4.72
CA LYS A 167 -16.71 -17.42 -4.13
C LYS A 167 -17.10 -17.01 -2.71
N LEU A 168 -16.15 -16.54 -1.91
CA LEU A 168 -16.41 -16.05 -0.56
C LEU A 168 -17.38 -14.86 -0.58
N LYS A 169 -17.17 -13.87 -1.48
CA LYS A 169 -18.11 -12.76 -1.71
C LYS A 169 -19.52 -13.26 -2.01
N GLN A 170 -19.66 -14.27 -2.87
CA GLN A 170 -20.96 -14.87 -3.21
C GLN A 170 -21.64 -15.52 -2.00
N ASN A 171 -20.89 -16.20 -1.13
CA ASN A 171 -21.41 -16.85 0.07
C ASN A 171 -21.94 -15.83 1.10
N PHE A 172 -21.31 -14.67 1.21
CA PHE A 172 -21.75 -13.59 2.13
C PHE A 172 -22.93 -12.78 1.58
N LYS A 173 -23.20 -12.81 0.28
CA LYS A 173 -24.19 -11.94 -0.39
C LYS A 173 -25.60 -11.98 0.23
N GLN A 174 -25.99 -13.09 0.87
CA GLN A 174 -27.31 -13.21 1.51
C GLN A 174 -27.38 -12.52 2.88
N THR A 175 -26.25 -12.31 3.54
CA THR A 175 -26.18 -11.76 4.91
C THR A 175 -25.62 -10.36 4.92
N ARG A 176 -24.62 -10.08 4.07
CA ARG A 176 -23.89 -8.83 4.06
C ARG A 176 -23.14 -8.64 2.74
N GLU A 177 -23.05 -7.41 2.26
CA GLU A 177 -22.19 -7.08 1.14
C GLU A 177 -20.74 -6.96 1.64
N ILE A 178 -19.86 -7.74 1.03
CA ILE A 178 -18.40 -7.70 1.28
C ILE A 178 -17.64 -7.57 -0.02
N GLU A 179 -16.43 -6.99 0.01
CA GLU A 179 -15.59 -6.88 -1.17
C GLU A 179 -14.12 -7.20 -0.86
N SER A 180 -13.45 -7.83 -1.82
CA SER A 180 -12.01 -7.99 -1.85
C SER A 180 -11.43 -7.09 -2.92
N ILE A 181 -10.46 -6.26 -2.54
CA ILE A 181 -9.87 -5.20 -3.37
C ILE A 181 -8.45 -5.61 -3.72
N LEU A 182 -8.05 -5.44 -4.97
CA LEU A 182 -6.70 -5.78 -5.42
C LEU A 182 -5.81 -4.54 -5.52
N PRO A 183 -4.60 -4.58 -4.94
CA PRO A 183 -3.59 -3.55 -5.18
C PRO A 183 -3.05 -3.67 -6.62
N LEU A 184 -2.82 -2.52 -7.25
CA LEU A 184 -2.40 -2.47 -8.66
C LEU A 184 -0.90 -2.24 -8.84
N ASN A 185 -0.29 -1.37 -8.04
CA ASN A 185 1.02 -0.82 -8.31
C ASN A 185 1.99 -0.82 -7.12
N ILE A 186 1.82 -1.76 -6.18
CA ILE A 186 2.79 -1.90 -5.09
C ILE A 186 4.08 -2.51 -5.61
N GLY A 187 5.18 -1.79 -5.37
CA GLY A 187 6.51 -2.24 -5.74
C GLY A 187 7.27 -2.97 -4.61
N CYS A 188 6.60 -3.48 -3.57
CA CYS A 188 7.26 -4.26 -2.52
C CYS A 188 7.81 -5.58 -3.05
N ASN A 189 8.93 -6.03 -2.48
CA ASN A 189 9.50 -7.33 -2.79
C ASN A 189 8.54 -8.44 -2.38
N TRP A 190 8.36 -9.44 -3.26
CA TRP A 190 7.54 -10.60 -2.95
C TRP A 190 8.10 -11.37 -1.76
N GLY A 191 7.23 -11.78 -0.81
CA GLY A 191 7.64 -12.49 0.40
C GLY A 191 8.52 -11.66 1.34
N CYS A 192 8.31 -10.35 1.41
CA CYS A 192 9.12 -9.45 2.23
C CYS A 192 9.15 -9.87 3.70
N ILE A 193 10.34 -10.25 4.19
CA ILE A 193 10.53 -10.69 5.59
C ILE A 193 10.35 -9.55 6.61
N HIS A 194 10.52 -8.31 6.18
CA HIS A 194 10.36 -7.10 7.00
C HIS A 194 8.96 -6.49 6.92
N TRP A 195 7.99 -7.16 6.32
CA TRP A 195 6.65 -6.63 6.10
C TRP A 195 6.04 -6.01 7.36
N TYR A 196 5.91 -6.79 8.42
CA TYR A 196 5.33 -6.31 9.69
C TYR A 196 6.21 -5.25 10.37
N GLN A 197 7.53 -5.43 10.34
CA GLN A 197 8.45 -4.47 10.95
C GLN A 197 8.34 -3.09 10.30
N HIS A 198 8.28 -3.02 8.98
CA HIS A 198 8.15 -1.78 8.22
C HIS A 198 6.83 -1.07 8.53
N HIS A 199 5.72 -1.79 8.47
CA HIS A 199 4.40 -1.22 8.79
C HIS A 199 4.27 -0.81 10.27
N ASN A 200 4.85 -1.57 11.21
CA ASN A 200 4.86 -1.21 12.62
C ASN A 200 5.71 0.05 12.87
N LEU A 201 6.82 0.19 12.18
CA LEU A 201 7.66 1.39 12.27
C LEU A 201 6.87 2.64 11.85
N GLN A 202 6.15 2.59 10.72
CA GLN A 202 5.29 3.70 10.29
C GLN A 202 4.14 3.96 11.28
N SER A 203 3.54 2.91 11.83
CA SER A 203 2.50 3.03 12.85
C SER A 203 2.98 3.81 14.07
N HIS A 204 4.16 3.51 14.58
CA HIS A 204 4.73 4.19 15.75
C HIS A 204 5.16 5.64 15.43
N ARG A 205 5.70 5.90 14.24
CA ARG A 205 6.09 7.26 13.79
C ARG A 205 4.90 8.22 13.68
N THR A 206 3.73 7.71 13.35
CA THR A 206 2.53 8.52 13.07
C THR A 206 1.53 8.57 14.22
N MET A 207 1.70 7.72 15.23
CA MET A 207 0.80 7.63 16.37
C MET A 207 1.03 8.79 17.34
N ASN A 208 -0.01 9.56 17.62
CA ASN A 208 -0.01 10.62 18.63
C ASN A 208 -0.81 10.18 19.87
N SER A 209 -0.21 9.31 20.68
CA SER A 209 -0.88 8.74 21.85
C SER A 209 -0.81 9.66 23.07
N PRO A 210 -1.92 9.88 23.80
CA PRO A 210 -1.90 10.63 25.03
C PRO A 210 -1.19 9.90 26.18
N VAL A 211 -0.92 8.61 26.03
CA VAL A 211 -0.23 7.79 27.04
C VAL A 211 1.28 7.99 26.99
N PHE A 212 1.82 8.26 25.80
CA PHE A 212 3.24 8.59 25.62
C PHE A 212 3.42 10.11 25.62
N SER A 213 3.61 10.70 26.78
CA SER A 213 3.86 12.15 26.91
C SER A 213 5.27 12.59 26.44
N ASN A 214 6.18 11.65 26.15
CA ASN A 214 7.56 11.89 25.72
C ASN A 214 7.83 11.25 24.35
N GLN A 215 7.01 11.57 23.35
CA GLN A 215 7.23 11.10 21.97
C GLN A 215 8.46 11.71 21.28
N GLU A 216 9.15 12.64 21.93
CA GLU A 216 10.40 13.22 21.43
C GLU A 216 11.43 12.12 21.05
N ASP A 217 11.43 11.00 21.77
CA ASP A 217 12.41 9.92 21.57
C ASP A 217 12.12 8.98 20.39
N ILE A 218 10.88 8.93 19.86
CA ILE A 218 10.52 7.99 18.77
C ILE A 218 10.44 8.72 17.43
N SER A 219 10.00 9.99 17.42
CA SER A 219 9.93 10.80 16.20
C SER A 219 11.30 11.27 15.73
N GLU A 220 12.29 11.32 16.63
CA GLU A 220 13.69 11.67 16.35
C GLU A 220 14.54 10.49 15.86
N VAL A 221 14.02 9.27 15.79
CA VAL A 221 14.67 8.23 14.99
C VAL A 221 14.55 8.69 13.54
N GLU A 222 15.57 9.42 13.12
CA GLU A 222 15.70 10.01 11.80
C GLU A 222 15.29 8.98 10.75
N ASP A 223 14.57 9.42 9.72
CA ASP A 223 14.19 8.61 8.54
C ASP A 223 15.39 7.87 7.92
N GLU A 224 16.58 8.23 8.32
CA GLU A 224 17.86 7.63 7.98
C GLU A 224 18.02 6.18 8.43
N PHE A 225 17.25 5.74 9.43
CA PHE A 225 17.38 4.44 10.06
C PHE A 225 16.23 3.48 9.75
N ASP A 226 15.60 3.62 8.59
CA ASP A 226 14.63 2.63 8.12
C ASP A 226 15.35 1.39 7.57
N TYR A 227 15.77 0.50 8.47
CA TYR A 227 16.45 -0.74 8.12
C TYR A 227 15.62 -1.62 7.15
N PRO A 228 14.31 -1.82 7.34
CA PRO A 228 13.46 -2.52 6.37
C PRO A 228 13.53 -1.95 4.96
N LEU A 229 13.55 -0.63 4.85
CA LEU A 229 13.61 0.05 3.56
C LEU A 229 14.98 -0.11 2.89
N LEU A 230 16.08 0.05 3.66
CA LEU A 230 17.44 -0.18 3.15
C LEU A 230 17.60 -1.63 2.68
N TYR A 231 17.12 -2.60 3.45
CA TYR A 231 17.12 -4.01 3.07
C TYR A 231 16.32 -4.25 1.78
N CYS A 232 15.14 -3.64 1.65
CA CYS A 232 14.31 -3.74 0.46
C CYS A 232 15.06 -3.25 -0.79
N TRP A 233 15.73 -2.12 -0.70
CA TRP A 233 16.51 -1.56 -1.81
C TRP A 233 17.73 -2.42 -2.15
N LYS A 234 18.45 -2.93 -1.14
CA LYS A 234 19.56 -3.85 -1.34
C LYS A 234 19.12 -5.08 -2.13
N GLU A 235 18.08 -5.78 -1.66
CA GLU A 235 17.54 -6.97 -2.31
C GLU A 235 17.10 -6.69 -3.76
N ARG A 236 16.56 -5.51 -4.02
CA ARG A 236 16.11 -5.11 -5.35
C ARG A 236 17.26 -4.84 -6.32
N LEU A 237 18.34 -4.23 -5.83
CA LEU A 237 19.51 -3.92 -6.63
C LEU A 237 20.38 -5.16 -6.88
N GLU A 238 20.52 -6.04 -5.90
CA GLU A 238 21.26 -7.30 -6.02
C GLU A 238 20.50 -8.36 -6.84
N LYS A 239 19.15 -8.34 -6.75
CA LYS A 239 18.26 -9.34 -7.36
C LYS A 239 17.17 -8.63 -8.17
N PRO A 240 17.47 -8.13 -9.37
CA PRO A 240 16.53 -7.34 -10.17
C PRO A 240 15.26 -8.11 -10.56
N GLU A 241 15.29 -9.46 -10.53
CA GLU A 241 14.10 -10.29 -10.70
C GLU A 241 13.04 -10.05 -9.62
N ASN A 242 13.40 -9.49 -8.46
CA ASN A 242 12.45 -9.15 -7.42
C ASN A 242 11.44 -8.09 -7.88
N LEU A 243 11.81 -7.21 -8.81
CA LEU A 243 10.88 -6.27 -9.42
C LEU A 243 9.80 -6.97 -10.25
N LEU A 244 10.19 -8.01 -11.00
CA LEU A 244 9.25 -8.82 -11.79
C LEU A 244 8.34 -9.68 -10.89
N LYS A 245 8.83 -10.11 -9.73
CA LYS A 245 8.06 -10.88 -8.75
C LYS A 245 7.08 -10.02 -7.93
N SER A 246 7.35 -8.71 -7.79
CA SER A 246 6.49 -7.79 -7.01
C SER A 246 5.02 -7.90 -7.40
N GLY A 247 4.16 -7.59 -6.44
CA GLY A 247 2.71 -7.77 -6.56
C GLY A 247 2.01 -6.66 -7.35
N TRP A 248 2.40 -6.43 -8.59
CA TRP A 248 1.76 -5.46 -9.48
C TRP A 248 0.87 -6.13 -10.53
N ILE A 249 -0.10 -5.38 -11.01
CA ILE A 249 -1.01 -5.75 -12.12
C ILE A 249 -0.80 -4.76 -13.26
N SER A 250 -0.33 -5.23 -14.42
CA SER A 250 -0.21 -4.36 -15.59
C SER A 250 -1.59 -3.82 -16.03
N PRO A 251 -1.71 -2.54 -16.42
CA PRO A 251 -2.91 -2.02 -17.04
C PRO A 251 -3.45 -2.90 -18.18
N SER A 252 -2.58 -3.44 -19.02
CA SER A 252 -2.95 -4.32 -20.13
C SER A 252 -3.59 -5.64 -19.69
N ASN A 253 -3.38 -6.04 -18.42
CA ASN A 253 -3.90 -7.30 -17.88
C ASN A 253 -5.15 -7.12 -17.00
N ILE A 254 -5.58 -5.89 -16.72
CA ILE A 254 -6.68 -5.61 -15.78
C ILE A 254 -7.97 -6.36 -16.15
N LYS A 255 -8.24 -6.54 -17.44
CA LYS A 255 -9.42 -7.26 -17.91
C LYS A 255 -9.45 -8.73 -17.45
N MET A 256 -8.31 -9.35 -17.20
CA MET A 256 -8.26 -10.73 -16.68
C MET A 256 -8.88 -10.78 -15.26
N TYR A 257 -8.62 -9.78 -14.46
CA TYR A 257 -9.13 -9.66 -13.08
C TYR A 257 -10.61 -9.26 -13.06
N GLU A 258 -11.04 -8.36 -13.95
CA GLU A 258 -12.46 -8.04 -14.14
C GLU A 258 -13.26 -9.29 -14.53
N ASN A 259 -12.71 -10.13 -15.42
CA ASN A 259 -13.33 -11.39 -15.85
C ASN A 259 -13.41 -12.42 -14.70
N LEU A 260 -12.52 -12.35 -13.70
CA LEU A 260 -12.63 -13.14 -12.48
C LEU A 260 -13.75 -12.65 -11.56
N GLY A 261 -14.21 -11.39 -11.70
CA GLY A 261 -15.26 -10.78 -10.88
C GLY A 261 -14.77 -9.69 -9.91
N PHE A 262 -13.53 -9.22 -10.05
CA PHE A 262 -13.05 -8.05 -9.30
C PHE A 262 -13.52 -6.77 -9.98
N GLU A 263 -14.07 -5.84 -9.20
CA GLU A 263 -14.60 -4.57 -9.70
C GLU A 263 -13.84 -3.37 -9.17
N THR A 264 -13.30 -3.49 -7.94
CA THR A 264 -12.60 -2.43 -7.20
C THR A 264 -11.13 -2.76 -7.03
N PHE A 265 -10.30 -1.75 -7.30
CA PHE A 265 -8.85 -1.84 -7.22
C PHE A 265 -8.30 -0.62 -6.49
N ILE A 266 -7.10 -0.75 -5.91
CA ILE A 266 -6.42 0.37 -5.26
C ILE A 266 -5.11 0.70 -5.95
N LEU A 267 -4.92 2.00 -6.21
CA LEU A 267 -3.66 2.61 -6.64
C LEU A 267 -3.03 3.36 -5.47
N PHE A 268 -1.79 3.06 -5.19
CA PHE A 268 -0.97 3.82 -4.26
C PHE A 268 -0.30 4.96 -5.03
N THR A 269 -0.69 6.20 -4.73
CA THR A 269 -0.32 7.39 -5.50
C THR A 269 0.55 8.36 -4.71
N SER A 270 0.75 8.12 -3.43
CA SER A 270 1.53 8.98 -2.55
C SER A 270 2.95 9.20 -3.08
N GLY A 271 3.37 10.45 -3.10
CA GLY A 271 4.67 10.87 -3.62
C GLY A 271 4.75 11.08 -5.13
N PHE A 272 3.71 10.74 -5.90
CA PHE A 272 3.65 11.07 -7.33
C PHE A 272 3.12 12.48 -7.56
N SER A 273 3.52 13.10 -8.68
CA SER A 273 2.92 14.36 -9.11
C SER A 273 1.50 14.15 -9.65
N THR A 274 0.68 15.19 -9.60
CA THR A 274 -0.69 15.19 -10.16
C THR A 274 -0.73 14.66 -11.59
N ASP A 275 0.15 15.14 -12.47
CA ASP A 275 0.20 14.70 -13.87
C ASP A 275 0.54 13.21 -13.97
N LYS A 276 1.44 12.70 -13.12
CA LYS A 276 1.81 11.28 -13.10
C LYS A 276 0.64 10.41 -12.63
N ILE A 277 -0.09 10.84 -11.62
CA ILE A 277 -1.27 10.13 -11.13
C ILE A 277 -2.33 10.04 -12.23
N LEU A 278 -2.60 11.15 -12.92
CA LEU A 278 -3.56 11.19 -14.03
C LEU A 278 -3.13 10.27 -15.19
N GLU A 279 -1.84 10.26 -15.52
CA GLU A 279 -1.30 9.36 -16.54
C GLU A 279 -1.49 7.88 -16.14
N ILE A 280 -1.22 7.53 -14.88
CA ILE A 280 -1.42 6.16 -14.36
C ILE A 280 -2.90 5.78 -14.40
N ILE A 281 -3.80 6.64 -13.93
CA ILE A 281 -5.25 6.39 -13.98
C ILE A 281 -5.71 6.15 -15.42
N THR A 282 -5.26 6.98 -16.37
CA THR A 282 -5.57 6.83 -17.79
C THR A 282 -5.08 5.49 -18.35
N ASN A 283 -3.88 5.05 -17.99
CA ASN A 283 -3.36 3.74 -18.41
C ASN A 283 -4.29 2.59 -17.97
N TYR A 284 -4.80 2.63 -16.74
CA TYR A 284 -5.73 1.60 -16.24
C TYR A 284 -7.12 1.71 -16.86
N GLU A 285 -7.62 2.92 -17.09
CA GLU A 285 -8.91 3.16 -17.76
C GLU A 285 -8.88 2.66 -19.20
N GLU A 286 -7.83 2.98 -19.95
CA GLU A 286 -7.62 2.53 -21.31
C GLU A 286 -7.16 1.06 -21.42
N LYS A 287 -6.80 0.45 -20.28
CA LYS A 287 -6.29 -0.93 -20.21
C LYS A 287 -5.05 -1.14 -21.07
N LYS A 288 -4.17 -0.16 -21.06
CA LYS A 288 -2.97 -0.12 -21.88
C LYS A 288 -1.80 0.46 -21.09
N LEU A 289 -0.70 -0.28 -20.99
CA LEU A 289 0.55 0.24 -20.44
C LEU A 289 1.28 1.07 -21.50
N THR A 290 1.54 2.34 -21.21
CA THR A 290 2.23 3.27 -22.11
C THR A 290 3.53 3.83 -21.53
N MET A 291 3.85 3.52 -20.27
CA MET A 291 5.00 3.99 -19.54
C MET A 291 5.90 2.83 -19.09
N ASP A 292 7.12 3.12 -18.64
CA ASP A 292 7.97 2.12 -18.00
C ASP A 292 7.31 1.62 -16.69
N LEU A 293 7.46 0.32 -16.39
CA LEU A 293 6.86 -0.27 -15.20
C LEU A 293 7.36 0.42 -13.92
N ASN A 294 8.62 0.84 -13.85
CA ASN A 294 9.15 1.54 -12.68
C ASN A 294 8.49 2.90 -12.44
N GLU A 295 7.94 3.50 -13.48
CA GLU A 295 7.19 4.75 -13.38
C GLU A 295 5.75 4.53 -12.92
N LEU A 296 5.21 3.33 -13.17
CA LEU A 296 3.88 2.92 -12.73
C LEU A 296 3.89 2.51 -11.26
N LEU A 297 4.97 1.83 -10.81
CA LEU A 297 5.04 1.25 -9.48
C LEU A 297 5.28 2.32 -8.42
N ASN A 298 4.51 2.26 -7.33
CA ASN A 298 4.86 2.96 -6.11
C ASN A 298 5.83 2.09 -5.30
N ILE A 299 7.06 2.56 -5.22
CA ILE A 299 8.16 1.94 -4.49
C ILE A 299 8.56 2.93 -3.40
N PRO A 300 8.47 2.56 -2.12
CA PRO A 300 8.91 3.44 -1.05
C PRO A 300 10.35 3.88 -1.27
N GLU A 301 10.56 5.19 -1.32
CA GLU A 301 11.89 5.77 -1.45
C GLU A 301 12.51 6.00 -0.06
N PRO A 302 13.81 5.81 0.11
CA PRO A 302 14.48 6.16 1.35
C PRO A 302 14.34 7.65 1.62
N TYR A 303 13.95 7.98 2.82
CA TYR A 303 13.98 9.36 3.29
C TYR A 303 15.41 9.83 3.44
N GLY A 304 15.67 11.09 3.07
CA GLY A 304 16.99 11.70 3.22
C GLY A 304 17.74 11.90 1.90
N ASN A 305 18.87 12.63 1.99
CA ASN A 305 19.67 13.07 0.83
C ASN A 305 20.70 12.04 0.35
N TYR A 306 20.43 10.73 0.51
CA TYR A 306 21.45 9.70 0.25
C TYR A 306 21.67 9.42 -1.22
N TRP A 307 20.57 9.44 -2.00
CA TRP A 307 20.60 9.34 -3.44
C TRP A 307 19.42 10.10 -4.05
N SER A 308 19.63 10.65 -5.20
CA SER A 308 18.54 11.28 -5.94
C SER A 308 17.62 10.19 -6.52
N SER A 309 16.33 10.51 -6.65
CA SER A 309 15.36 9.62 -7.32
C SER A 309 15.80 9.26 -8.75
N SER A 310 16.57 10.11 -9.42
CA SER A 310 17.17 9.82 -10.74
C SER A 310 18.29 8.78 -10.66
N GLU A 311 19.16 8.82 -9.65
CA GLU A 311 20.20 7.78 -9.45
C GLU A 311 19.57 6.42 -9.18
N VAL A 312 18.53 6.40 -8.33
CA VAL A 312 17.78 5.18 -8.02
C VAL A 312 17.08 4.61 -9.27
N LYS A 313 16.38 5.46 -10.03
CA LYS A 313 15.69 5.01 -11.26
C LYS A 313 16.66 4.49 -12.31
N ASN A 314 17.80 5.16 -12.48
CA ASN A 314 18.84 4.71 -13.43
C ASN A 314 19.50 3.40 -13.00
N SER A 315 19.34 3.01 -11.74
CA SER A 315 19.90 1.78 -11.19
C SER A 315 18.96 0.57 -11.28
N MET A 316 17.72 0.78 -11.68
CA MET A 316 16.73 -0.27 -11.80
C MET A 316 16.69 -0.88 -13.19
N LEU A 317 16.18 -2.11 -13.26
CA LEU A 317 15.89 -2.77 -14.53
C LEU A 317 14.82 -1.96 -15.30
N ILE A 318 15.13 -1.53 -16.52
CA ILE A 318 14.18 -0.80 -17.38
C ILE A 318 13.18 -1.78 -17.98
N LEU A 319 11.90 -1.58 -17.67
CA LEU A 319 10.80 -2.46 -18.06
C LEU A 319 9.77 -1.73 -18.93
N LYS A 320 10.14 -1.52 -20.18
CA LYS A 320 9.28 -0.89 -21.19
C LYS A 320 7.98 -1.67 -21.42
N PRO A 321 6.91 -1.01 -21.93
CA PRO A 321 5.59 -1.64 -22.14
C PRO A 321 5.61 -2.94 -22.90
N GLU A 322 6.40 -3.04 -23.97
CA GLU A 322 6.53 -4.24 -24.78
C GLU A 322 7.18 -5.40 -24.01
N ILE A 323 8.17 -5.10 -23.15
CA ILE A 323 8.84 -6.08 -22.27
C ILE A 323 7.85 -6.60 -21.23
N VAL A 324 7.09 -5.72 -20.59
CA VAL A 324 6.08 -6.10 -19.59
C VAL A 324 4.97 -6.94 -20.23
N THR A 325 4.55 -6.58 -21.43
CA THR A 325 3.52 -7.31 -22.18
C THR A 325 3.99 -8.72 -22.49
N ASP A 326 5.22 -8.87 -22.99
CA ASP A 326 5.82 -10.18 -23.30
C ASP A 326 6.01 -11.03 -22.03
N PHE A 327 6.51 -10.41 -20.95
CA PHE A 327 6.62 -11.05 -19.64
C PHE A 327 5.28 -11.59 -19.14
N CYS A 328 4.22 -10.77 -19.19
CA CYS A 328 2.91 -11.16 -18.69
C CYS A 328 2.21 -12.22 -19.53
N LYS A 329 2.54 -12.33 -20.82
CA LYS A 329 1.91 -13.27 -21.76
C LYS A 329 2.13 -14.72 -21.35
N ASP A 330 3.35 -15.05 -20.96
CA ASP A 330 3.75 -16.41 -20.61
C ASP A 330 3.95 -16.61 -19.10
N PHE A 331 3.62 -15.59 -18.28
CA PHE A 331 3.72 -15.69 -16.84
C PHE A 331 2.80 -16.82 -16.32
N PRO A 332 3.30 -17.71 -15.48
CA PRO A 332 2.51 -18.80 -14.93
C PRO A 332 1.53 -18.27 -13.86
N TYR A 333 0.35 -17.79 -14.28
CA TYR A 333 -0.77 -17.46 -13.38
C TYR A 333 -1.36 -18.74 -12.81
N GLN A 334 -0.65 -19.33 -11.85
CA GLN A 334 -0.92 -20.69 -11.44
C GLN A 334 -2.07 -20.84 -10.47
N GLU A 335 -2.57 -22.06 -10.42
CA GLU A 335 -3.64 -22.51 -9.54
C GLU A 335 -3.17 -22.78 -8.11
N HIS A 336 -1.90 -23.01 -7.90
CA HIS A 336 -1.27 -23.22 -6.59
C HIS A 336 -0.13 -22.23 -6.41
N TYR A 337 0.30 -22.01 -5.14
CA TYR A 337 1.59 -21.39 -4.89
C TYR A 337 2.60 -22.05 -5.82
N PRO A 338 3.17 -21.33 -6.78
CA PRO A 338 4.30 -21.90 -7.48
C PRO A 338 5.27 -22.24 -6.37
N LEU A 339 5.82 -23.44 -6.40
CA LEU A 339 7.02 -23.71 -5.66
C LEU A 339 7.91 -22.52 -5.98
N GLU A 340 8.43 -21.84 -4.97
CA GLU A 340 9.25 -20.63 -5.09
C GLU A 340 10.23 -20.70 -6.27
N ASN A 341 10.70 -21.91 -6.58
CA ASN A 341 11.57 -22.24 -7.68
C ASN A 341 11.00 -21.94 -9.09
N GLU A 342 9.70 -22.14 -9.36
CA GLU A 342 9.16 -21.96 -10.72
C GLU A 342 9.01 -20.47 -11.06
N MET A 343 8.48 -19.67 -10.16
CA MET A 343 8.38 -18.22 -10.36
C MET A 343 9.76 -17.57 -10.38
N ASN A 344 10.66 -18.00 -9.49
CA ASN A 344 12.05 -17.54 -9.45
C ASN A 344 12.76 -17.85 -10.75
N SER A 345 12.65 -19.08 -11.26
CA SER A 345 13.26 -19.48 -12.52
C SER A 345 12.74 -18.68 -13.70
N TYR A 346 11.41 -18.49 -13.78
CA TYR A 346 10.81 -17.70 -14.84
C TYR A 346 11.29 -16.25 -14.83
N CYS A 347 11.28 -15.60 -13.69
CA CYS A 347 11.72 -14.21 -13.54
C CYS A 347 13.23 -14.07 -13.78
N LEU A 348 14.04 -14.99 -13.26
CA LEU A 348 15.49 -15.00 -13.50
C LEU A 348 15.84 -15.18 -14.99
N ASP A 349 15.18 -16.12 -15.65
CA ASP A 349 15.44 -16.38 -17.08
C ASP A 349 14.99 -15.18 -17.93
N TYR A 350 13.93 -14.50 -17.50
CA TYR A 350 13.47 -13.27 -18.16
C TYR A 350 14.49 -12.14 -17.99
N VAL A 351 14.98 -11.92 -16.76
CA VAL A 351 16.04 -10.93 -16.48
C VAL A 351 17.31 -11.26 -17.30
N ARG A 352 17.74 -12.52 -17.36
CA ARG A 352 18.91 -12.92 -18.17
C ARG A 352 18.73 -12.61 -19.65
N LYS A 353 17.52 -12.75 -20.21
CA LYS A 353 17.23 -12.34 -21.59
C LYS A 353 17.38 -10.82 -21.80
N LEU A 354 17.03 -10.01 -20.78
CA LEU A 354 17.13 -8.56 -20.82
C LEU A 354 18.58 -8.07 -20.59
N GLN A 355 19.36 -8.80 -19.81
CA GLN A 355 20.72 -8.43 -19.41
C GLN A 355 21.79 -8.48 -20.51
N ASN A 356 21.49 -8.97 -21.69
CA ASN A 356 22.43 -9.03 -22.82
C ASN A 356 22.94 -7.65 -23.28
N GLY A 357 22.98 -6.64 -22.38
CA GLY A 357 23.59 -5.33 -22.63
C GLY A 357 23.47 -4.23 -21.60
N ASN A 358 22.66 -4.31 -20.52
CA ASN A 358 22.26 -3.10 -19.79
C ASN A 358 22.13 -3.21 -18.26
N ILE A 359 22.96 -3.94 -17.55
CA ILE A 359 23.07 -3.73 -16.12
C ILE A 359 24.31 -2.85 -15.87
N GLN A 360 24.05 -1.59 -15.52
CA GLN A 360 25.06 -0.80 -14.82
C GLN A 360 25.15 -1.33 -13.40
N GLU A 361 26.31 -1.85 -13.02
CA GLU A 361 26.56 -2.22 -11.63
C GLU A 361 26.41 -0.99 -10.74
N ASN A 362 25.44 -1.02 -9.81
CA ASN A 362 25.19 0.05 -8.86
C ASN A 362 26.04 -0.09 -7.60
N THR A 363 27.30 -0.43 -7.76
CA THR A 363 28.27 -0.64 -6.70
C THR A 363 28.31 0.53 -5.70
N LYS A 364 28.12 1.75 -6.18
CA LYS A 364 28.14 2.94 -5.32
C LYS A 364 26.94 2.99 -4.36
N ILE A 365 25.72 2.75 -4.86
CA ILE A 365 24.52 2.77 -4.03
C ILE A 365 24.50 1.57 -3.09
N LEU A 366 24.88 0.40 -3.56
CA LEU A 366 24.99 -0.80 -2.73
C LEU A 366 26.00 -0.60 -1.58
N ASN A 367 27.16 -0.03 -1.85
CA ASN A 367 28.14 0.28 -0.79
C ASN A 367 27.59 1.25 0.24
N LEU A 368 26.86 2.30 -0.17
CA LEU A 368 26.20 3.23 0.75
C LEU A 368 25.16 2.54 1.63
N ILE A 369 24.36 1.65 1.05
CA ILE A 369 23.36 0.87 1.80
C ILE A 369 24.05 -0.05 2.79
N ASP A 370 25.07 -0.79 2.36
CA ASP A 370 25.82 -1.72 3.20
C ASP A 370 26.51 -1.02 4.38
N ASP A 371 27.11 0.14 4.14
CA ASP A 371 27.80 0.90 5.20
C ASP A 371 26.77 1.39 6.25
N LYS A 372 25.59 1.83 5.83
CA LYS A 372 24.52 2.23 6.75
C LYS A 372 23.95 1.07 7.52
N MET A 373 23.64 -0.04 6.86
CA MET A 373 23.15 -1.25 7.53
C MET A 373 24.15 -1.74 8.58
N LYS A 374 25.45 -1.78 8.26
CA LYS A 374 26.52 -2.13 9.21
C LYS A 374 26.63 -1.17 10.38
N PHE A 375 26.42 0.14 10.15
CA PHE A 375 26.39 1.14 11.21
C PHE A 375 25.22 0.88 12.18
N MET A 376 24.03 0.62 11.65
CA MET A 376 22.83 0.30 12.44
C MET A 376 23.02 -0.99 13.25
N GLU A 377 23.59 -2.03 12.64
CA GLU A 377 23.90 -3.30 13.31
C GLU A 377 24.90 -3.12 14.48
N LYS A 378 25.90 -2.27 14.32
CA LYS A 378 26.88 -1.95 15.38
C LYS A 378 26.27 -1.09 16.49
N GLY A 379 25.49 -0.07 16.13
CA GLY A 379 24.84 0.81 17.11
C GLY A 379 23.81 0.10 17.98
N ALA A 380 23.23 -0.99 17.51
CA ALA A 380 22.34 -1.85 18.31
C ALA A 380 23.10 -2.70 19.36
N VAL A 381 24.41 -2.89 19.19
CA VAL A 381 25.24 -3.69 20.10
C VAL A 381 25.91 -2.82 21.18
N GLU A 382 26.08 -1.51 20.93
CA GLU A 382 26.75 -0.58 21.85
C GLU A 382 25.79 0.21 22.77
N ARG A 383 24.46 -0.06 22.70
CA ARG A 383 23.44 0.48 23.60
C ARG A 383 22.90 -0.61 24.53
#